data_15d8f069261e59989c7ac7e42b8e35a4
#
_entry.id   15d8f069261e59989c7ac7e42b8e35a4
#
_cell.length_a   1.000
_cell.length_b   1.000
_cell.length_c   1.000
_cell.angle_alpha   90.00
_cell.angle_beta   90.00
_cell.angle_gamma   90.00
#
_symmetry.space_group_name_H-M   'P 1'
#
loop_
_entity.id
_entity.type
_entity.pdbx_description
1 polymer ?
#
loop_
_entity_poly.entity_id
_entity_poly.type
_entity_poly.pdbx_seq_one_letter_code
_entity_poly.pdbx_strand_id
1 'polypeptide(L)'
;MNNSLDTHTLVDAAGLRIDYVRSPANNGTLAFTFTERTNRITDRQGFAESVLLGLGFDVIAVKASVDVWYDHLTDAHLEEVEAGILASDRNYTERVAYGSSMGAYAAIRFARSLACDRVLALSPLYDIRLDWERRWHVDVKGIRQERMMAEEYISPNCIYCLAFDPKNQDVRHIELYKKIISPAMLRLIEAPYAGHPVGYFLNQIGELKSLVHAVLVDGDVDKFCGRRFENKGQSHLYLFWLADACLRRRKPRWALAFNLRAESMAPANAEYRRQQCMIYMALGRVQEALRVGRVAIEMAPSHTAFEKYFERVVAESGSAALPK
;
A
#
# COMPACT_ATOMS: atom_id res chain seq x y z
N MET A 1 1.80 -10.01 -33.32
CA MET A 1 1.38 -11.32 -32.83
C MET A 1 0.79 -11.09 -31.44
N ASN A 2 -0.53 -11.26 -31.31
CA ASN A 2 -1.19 -11.21 -29.99
C ASN A 2 -0.78 -12.49 -29.24
N ASN A 3 0.28 -12.42 -28.44
CA ASN A 3 0.52 -13.45 -27.44
C ASN A 3 -0.52 -13.25 -26.34
N SER A 4 -1.69 -13.90 -26.48
CA SER A 4 -2.58 -14.06 -25.32
C SER A 4 -1.77 -14.82 -24.27
N LEU A 5 -1.60 -14.21 -23.10
CA LEU A 5 -1.00 -14.89 -21.95
C LEU A 5 -1.80 -16.15 -21.66
N ASP A 6 -1.11 -17.23 -21.35
CA ASP A 6 -1.72 -18.50 -20.97
C ASP A 6 -2.32 -18.36 -19.57
N THR A 7 -3.61 -18.07 -19.52
CA THR A 7 -4.33 -17.72 -18.30
C THR A 7 -5.45 -18.71 -18.05
N HIS A 8 -5.47 -19.29 -16.85
CA HIS A 8 -6.50 -20.23 -16.38
C HIS A 8 -7.18 -19.63 -15.13
N THR A 9 -8.49 -19.44 -15.17
CA THR A 9 -9.24 -19.06 -13.97
C THR A 9 -9.43 -20.30 -13.10
N LEU A 10 -8.90 -20.26 -11.89
CA LEU A 10 -8.99 -21.33 -10.90
C LEU A 10 -10.23 -21.17 -10.02
N VAL A 11 -10.53 -19.93 -9.61
CA VAL A 11 -11.67 -19.59 -8.79
C VAL A 11 -12.38 -18.37 -9.39
N ASP A 12 -13.71 -18.45 -9.51
CA ASP A 12 -14.57 -17.32 -9.87
C ASP A 12 -15.79 -17.33 -8.95
N ALA A 13 -15.71 -16.58 -7.87
CA ALA A 13 -16.71 -16.51 -6.81
C ALA A 13 -17.13 -15.06 -6.55
N ALA A 14 -18.23 -14.86 -5.83
CA ALA A 14 -18.74 -13.52 -5.53
C ALA A 14 -17.68 -12.66 -4.81
N GLY A 15 -17.17 -11.66 -5.49
CA GLY A 15 -16.17 -10.72 -4.96
C GLY A 15 -14.71 -11.21 -5.02
N LEU A 16 -14.45 -12.42 -5.53
CA LEU A 16 -13.12 -13.03 -5.60
C LEU A 16 -12.93 -13.71 -6.95
N ARG A 17 -11.80 -13.43 -7.60
CA ARG A 17 -11.33 -14.18 -8.76
C ARG A 17 -9.85 -14.51 -8.59
N ILE A 18 -9.48 -15.76 -8.88
CA ILE A 18 -8.10 -16.22 -8.83
C ILE A 18 -7.73 -16.77 -10.20
N ASP A 19 -6.77 -16.11 -10.85
CA ASP A 19 -6.25 -16.53 -12.13
C ASP A 19 -4.82 -17.06 -11.97
N TYR A 20 -4.53 -18.16 -12.63
CA TYR A 20 -3.20 -18.70 -12.83
C TYR A 20 -2.70 -18.26 -14.19
N VAL A 21 -1.65 -17.46 -14.22
CA VAL A 21 -1.07 -16.89 -15.44
C VAL A 21 0.35 -17.40 -15.59
N ARG A 22 0.63 -18.09 -16.72
CA ARG A 22 1.91 -18.72 -16.96
C ARG A 22 2.84 -17.84 -17.79
N SER A 23 4.09 -17.71 -17.32
CA SER A 23 5.14 -17.01 -18.05
C SER A 23 5.73 -17.91 -19.13
N PRO A 24 5.95 -17.41 -20.35
CA PRO A 24 6.70 -18.17 -21.36
C PRO A 24 8.13 -18.52 -20.95
N ALA A 25 8.72 -17.72 -20.06
CA ALA A 25 10.12 -17.83 -19.66
C ALA A 25 10.34 -18.64 -18.37
N ASN A 26 9.31 -19.21 -17.79
CA ASN A 26 9.31 -19.94 -16.50
C ASN A 26 10.69 -20.17 -15.85
N ASN A 27 10.98 -19.47 -14.75
CA ASN A 27 12.23 -19.61 -14.01
C ASN A 27 12.16 -20.53 -12.78
N GLY A 28 11.06 -21.27 -12.61
CA GLY A 28 10.81 -22.16 -11.48
C GLY A 28 10.25 -21.47 -10.23
N THR A 29 9.88 -20.19 -10.33
CA THR A 29 9.25 -19.45 -9.22
C THR A 29 7.76 -19.24 -9.48
N LEU A 30 6.94 -19.52 -8.47
CA LEU A 30 5.51 -19.21 -8.43
C LEU A 30 5.25 -18.00 -7.52
N ALA A 31 4.64 -16.96 -8.06
CA ALA A 31 4.31 -15.76 -7.31
C ALA A 31 2.80 -15.67 -7.02
N PHE A 32 2.44 -15.47 -5.77
CA PHE A 32 1.08 -15.14 -5.34
C PHE A 32 0.96 -13.64 -5.17
N THR A 33 0.02 -13.02 -5.89
CA THR A 33 -0.21 -11.58 -5.80
C THR A 33 -1.62 -11.28 -5.33
N PHE A 34 -1.76 -10.18 -4.59
CA PHE A 34 -3.02 -9.80 -3.98
C PHE A 34 -3.32 -8.34 -4.31
N THR A 35 -4.53 -8.06 -4.84
CA THR A 35 -4.94 -6.71 -5.20
C THR A 35 -5.05 -5.81 -3.96
N GLU A 36 -4.73 -4.55 -4.16
CA GLU A 36 -4.94 -3.52 -3.15
C GLU A 36 -6.41 -3.07 -3.09
N ARG A 37 -6.78 -2.36 -2.03
CA ARG A 37 -8.17 -1.95 -1.73
C ARG A 37 -8.90 -1.20 -2.86
N THR A 38 -8.22 -0.44 -3.66
CA THR A 38 -8.82 0.41 -4.70
C THR A 38 -9.05 -0.30 -6.03
N ASN A 39 -8.47 -1.48 -6.23
CA ASN A 39 -8.59 -2.23 -7.47
C ASN A 39 -9.75 -3.23 -7.39
N ARG A 40 -10.93 -2.81 -7.87
CA ARG A 40 -12.17 -3.61 -7.84
C ARG A 40 -12.49 -4.32 -9.14
N ILE A 41 -11.59 -4.31 -10.10
CA ILE A 41 -11.82 -4.87 -11.44
C ILE A 41 -11.08 -6.21 -11.52
N THR A 42 -11.83 -7.31 -11.50
CA THR A 42 -11.27 -8.67 -11.46
C THR A 42 -10.96 -9.25 -12.84
N ASP A 43 -11.50 -8.69 -13.90
CA ASP A 43 -11.28 -9.12 -15.30
C ASP A 43 -9.99 -8.55 -15.93
N ARG A 44 -9.29 -7.68 -15.21
CA ARG A 44 -7.97 -7.14 -15.59
C ARG A 44 -6.83 -7.93 -14.95
N GLN A 45 -5.61 -7.58 -15.36
CA GLN A 45 -4.40 -8.11 -14.75
C GLN A 45 -4.38 -7.89 -13.23
N GLY A 46 -3.83 -8.85 -12.50
CA GLY A 46 -3.64 -8.79 -11.07
C GLY A 46 -2.55 -7.78 -10.66
N PHE A 47 -2.38 -7.60 -9.36
CA PHE A 47 -1.34 -6.73 -8.81
C PHE A 47 0.05 -7.19 -9.25
N ALA A 48 0.84 -6.29 -9.80
CA ALA A 48 2.22 -6.54 -10.29
C ALA A 48 2.39 -7.68 -11.31
N GLU A 49 1.31 -8.28 -11.81
CA GLU A 49 1.30 -9.47 -12.68
C GLU A 49 2.26 -9.32 -13.87
N SER A 50 2.12 -8.25 -14.67
CA SER A 50 2.97 -8.03 -15.84
C SER A 50 4.47 -7.90 -15.51
N VAL A 51 4.79 -7.33 -14.35
CA VAL A 51 6.19 -7.18 -13.89
C VAL A 51 6.77 -8.55 -13.54
N LEU A 52 6.03 -9.37 -12.83
CA LEU A 52 6.48 -10.70 -12.38
C LEU A 52 6.58 -11.68 -13.55
N LEU A 53 5.62 -11.66 -14.47
CA LEU A 53 5.70 -12.43 -15.72
C LEU A 53 6.94 -12.05 -16.54
N GLY A 54 7.28 -10.75 -16.58
CA GLY A 54 8.49 -10.24 -17.22
C GLY A 54 9.79 -10.69 -16.54
N LEU A 55 9.74 -11.09 -15.26
CA LEU A 55 10.84 -11.72 -14.52
C LEU A 55 10.89 -13.25 -14.68
N GLY A 56 9.96 -13.83 -15.44
CA GLY A 56 9.88 -15.27 -15.67
C GLY A 56 9.10 -16.04 -14.60
N PHE A 57 8.39 -15.35 -13.71
CA PHE A 57 7.56 -16.00 -12.70
C PHE A 57 6.22 -16.41 -13.30
N ASP A 58 5.70 -17.57 -12.93
CA ASP A 58 4.29 -17.85 -13.05
C ASP A 58 3.54 -17.15 -11.91
N VAL A 59 2.31 -16.68 -12.16
CA VAL A 59 1.58 -15.81 -11.22
C VAL A 59 0.22 -16.40 -10.88
N ILE A 60 -0.06 -16.57 -9.59
CA ILE A 60 -1.41 -16.74 -9.07
C ILE A 60 -1.91 -15.36 -8.64
N ALA A 61 -2.78 -14.77 -9.44
CA ALA A 61 -3.33 -13.44 -9.21
C ALA A 61 -4.64 -13.54 -8.43
N VAL A 62 -4.60 -13.26 -7.12
CA VAL A 62 -5.77 -13.24 -6.24
C VAL A 62 -6.39 -11.84 -6.27
N LYS A 63 -7.56 -11.74 -6.90
CA LYS A 63 -8.23 -10.47 -7.20
C LYS A 63 -9.53 -10.35 -6.42
N ALA A 64 -9.58 -9.36 -5.51
CA ALA A 64 -10.76 -9.04 -4.72
C ALA A 64 -11.46 -7.80 -5.29
N SER A 65 -12.77 -7.91 -5.60
CA SER A 65 -13.60 -6.78 -6.04
C SER A 65 -14.30 -6.06 -4.90
N VAL A 66 -14.13 -6.54 -3.66
CA VAL A 66 -14.74 -6.01 -2.44
C VAL A 66 -13.69 -5.71 -1.37
N ASP A 67 -13.93 -4.67 -0.57
CA ASP A 67 -12.99 -4.21 0.47
C ASP A 67 -13.23 -4.94 1.81
N VAL A 68 -13.26 -6.28 1.78
CA VAL A 68 -13.44 -7.14 2.97
C VAL A 68 -12.14 -7.79 3.45
N TRP A 69 -11.01 -7.26 3.04
CA TRP A 69 -9.68 -7.68 3.52
C TRP A 69 -9.46 -9.19 3.40
N TYR A 70 -9.88 -9.76 2.26
CA TYR A 70 -9.76 -11.20 1.97
C TYR A 70 -10.46 -12.13 2.97
N ASP A 71 -11.44 -11.61 3.73
CA ASP A 71 -12.27 -12.41 4.65
C ASP A 71 -13.08 -13.53 3.94
N HIS A 72 -13.30 -13.35 2.65
CA HIS A 72 -14.01 -14.29 1.77
C HIS A 72 -13.06 -15.30 1.07
N LEU A 73 -11.74 -15.20 1.23
CA LEU A 73 -10.79 -16.20 0.75
C LEU A 73 -10.72 -17.34 1.77
N THR A 74 -11.29 -18.48 1.42
CA THR A 74 -11.44 -19.65 2.28
C THR A 74 -10.39 -20.72 1.98
N ASP A 75 -10.24 -21.69 2.89
CA ASP A 75 -9.37 -22.85 2.70
C ASP A 75 -9.77 -23.67 1.46
N ALA A 76 -11.08 -23.78 1.17
CA ALA A 76 -11.56 -24.46 -0.05
C ALA A 76 -11.05 -23.78 -1.33
N HIS A 77 -11.02 -22.44 -1.39
CA HIS A 77 -10.43 -21.72 -2.52
C HIS A 77 -8.92 -21.96 -2.63
N LEU A 78 -8.20 -22.09 -1.50
CA LEU A 78 -6.77 -22.40 -1.51
C LEU A 78 -6.51 -23.84 -1.97
N GLU A 79 -7.38 -24.79 -1.63
CA GLU A 79 -7.34 -26.18 -2.12
C GLU A 79 -7.57 -26.21 -3.65
N GLU A 80 -8.50 -25.44 -4.19
CA GLU A 80 -8.70 -25.30 -5.64
C GLU A 80 -7.44 -24.73 -6.33
N VAL A 81 -6.79 -23.74 -5.72
CA VAL A 81 -5.53 -23.17 -6.22
C VAL A 81 -4.44 -24.23 -6.24
N GLU A 82 -4.24 -24.98 -5.15
CA GLU A 82 -3.23 -26.05 -5.10
C GLU A 82 -3.52 -27.16 -6.11
N ALA A 83 -4.79 -27.56 -6.27
CA ALA A 83 -5.19 -28.53 -7.28
C ALA A 83 -4.88 -28.04 -8.70
N GLY A 84 -5.11 -26.77 -8.99
CA GLY A 84 -4.77 -26.16 -10.28
C GLY A 84 -3.26 -26.10 -10.53
N ILE A 85 -2.45 -25.83 -9.49
CA ILE A 85 -0.99 -25.86 -9.56
C ILE A 85 -0.50 -27.31 -9.83
N LEU A 86 -1.01 -28.28 -9.09
CA LEU A 86 -0.64 -29.68 -9.24
C LEU A 86 -1.06 -30.29 -10.60
N ALA A 87 -2.17 -29.81 -11.17
CA ALA A 87 -2.63 -30.23 -12.49
C ALA A 87 -1.80 -29.63 -13.65
N SER A 88 -0.98 -28.63 -13.34
CA SER A 88 -0.10 -28.01 -14.34
C SER A 88 1.12 -28.90 -14.60
N ASP A 89 1.75 -28.70 -15.76
CA ASP A 89 3.02 -29.34 -16.14
C ASP A 89 4.26 -28.61 -15.54
N ARG A 90 4.03 -27.72 -14.57
CA ARG A 90 5.05 -26.85 -13.97
C ARG A 90 5.58 -27.42 -12.66
N ASN A 91 6.89 -27.31 -12.47
CA ASN A 91 7.54 -27.59 -11.20
C ASN A 91 8.11 -26.30 -10.63
N TYR A 92 7.74 -25.98 -9.40
CA TYR A 92 8.22 -24.79 -8.72
C TYR A 92 9.20 -25.16 -7.61
N THR A 93 10.37 -24.53 -7.65
CA THR A 93 11.40 -24.66 -6.62
C THR A 93 11.25 -23.58 -5.54
N GLU A 94 10.46 -22.56 -5.83
CA GLU A 94 10.27 -21.42 -4.95
C GLU A 94 8.87 -20.82 -5.08
N ARG A 95 8.29 -20.43 -3.95
CA ARG A 95 6.99 -19.75 -3.86
C ARG A 95 7.14 -18.42 -3.15
N VAL A 96 6.68 -17.34 -3.76
CA VAL A 96 6.78 -16.00 -3.19
C VAL A 96 5.40 -15.32 -3.15
N ALA A 97 5.19 -14.42 -2.17
CA ALA A 97 3.98 -13.62 -2.12
C ALA A 97 4.31 -12.12 -2.18
N TYR A 98 3.49 -11.36 -2.89
CA TYR A 98 3.68 -9.93 -3.06
C TYR A 98 2.37 -9.17 -3.00
N GLY A 99 2.34 -8.08 -2.23
CA GLY A 99 1.17 -7.22 -2.10
C GLY A 99 1.47 -5.84 -1.52
N SER A 100 0.49 -4.95 -1.67
CA SER A 100 0.53 -3.58 -1.15
C SER A 100 -0.74 -3.29 -0.33
N SER A 101 -0.61 -2.64 0.83
CA SER A 101 -1.72 -2.28 1.71
C SER A 101 -2.60 -3.49 2.09
N MET A 102 -3.86 -3.53 1.67
CA MET A 102 -4.76 -4.69 1.85
C MET A 102 -4.16 -5.97 1.24
N GLY A 103 -3.52 -5.88 0.06
CA GLY A 103 -2.82 -7.01 -0.55
C GLY A 103 -1.59 -7.44 0.23
N ALA A 104 -0.88 -6.52 0.89
CA ALA A 104 0.25 -6.85 1.74
C ALA A 104 -0.17 -7.61 3.01
N TYR A 105 -1.31 -7.23 3.60
CA TYR A 105 -1.94 -8.01 4.66
C TYR A 105 -2.22 -9.44 4.20
N ALA A 106 -2.86 -9.61 3.03
CA ALA A 106 -3.19 -10.92 2.49
C ALA A 106 -1.93 -11.76 2.18
N ALA A 107 -0.90 -11.15 1.59
CA ALA A 107 0.36 -11.82 1.31
C ALA A 107 1.00 -12.41 2.58
N ILE A 108 0.94 -11.71 3.72
CA ILE A 108 1.43 -12.24 5.00
C ILE A 108 0.46 -13.30 5.55
N ARG A 109 -0.85 -13.00 5.54
CA ARG A 109 -1.91 -13.84 6.13
C ARG A 109 -1.95 -15.23 5.53
N PHE A 110 -1.75 -15.35 4.22
CA PHE A 110 -1.86 -16.61 3.49
C PHE A 110 -0.52 -17.25 3.16
N ALA A 111 0.62 -16.62 3.51
CA ALA A 111 1.95 -17.15 3.20
C ALA A 111 2.17 -18.59 3.69
N ARG A 112 1.67 -18.92 4.89
CA ARG A 112 1.80 -20.27 5.45
C ARG A 112 0.97 -21.29 4.67
N SER A 113 -0.30 -20.98 4.41
CA SER A 113 -1.22 -21.89 3.67
C SER A 113 -0.78 -22.10 2.22
N LEU A 114 -0.11 -21.11 1.62
CA LEU A 114 0.43 -21.16 0.26
C LEU A 114 1.88 -21.65 0.22
N ALA A 115 2.44 -22.10 1.35
CA ALA A 115 3.81 -22.57 1.50
C ALA A 115 4.84 -21.62 0.87
N CYS A 116 4.69 -20.30 1.11
CA CYS A 116 5.62 -19.31 0.58
C CYS A 116 6.97 -19.33 1.31
N ASP A 117 8.05 -19.20 0.55
CA ASP A 117 9.42 -19.08 1.02
C ASP A 117 9.75 -17.61 1.38
N ARG A 118 9.19 -16.67 0.63
CA ARG A 118 9.38 -15.23 0.85
C ARG A 118 8.09 -14.42 0.62
N VAL A 119 7.96 -13.34 1.39
CA VAL A 119 6.90 -12.35 1.25
C VAL A 119 7.51 -10.96 1.09
N LEU A 120 7.10 -10.22 0.07
CA LEU A 120 7.30 -8.78 -0.03
C LEU A 120 5.98 -8.05 0.26
N ALA A 121 5.90 -7.40 1.40
CA ALA A 121 4.71 -6.69 1.86
C ALA A 121 4.97 -5.18 1.95
N LEU A 122 4.29 -4.39 1.10
CA LEU A 122 4.42 -2.93 1.08
C LEU A 122 3.31 -2.30 1.92
N SER A 123 3.67 -1.60 2.99
CA SER A 123 2.75 -1.00 3.97
C SER A 123 1.71 -1.99 4.52
N PRO A 124 2.10 -3.13 5.08
CA PRO A 124 1.16 -4.11 5.60
C PRO A 124 0.43 -3.60 6.84
N LEU A 125 -0.85 -3.89 6.92
CA LEU A 125 -1.68 -3.61 8.09
C LEU A 125 -1.92 -4.91 8.87
N TYR A 126 -1.76 -4.88 10.19
CA TYR A 126 -1.92 -6.05 11.05
C TYR A 126 -3.40 -6.38 11.32
N ASP A 127 -4.14 -5.38 11.77
CA ASP A 127 -5.58 -5.45 11.99
C ASP A 127 -6.18 -4.03 11.89
N ILE A 128 -7.19 -3.85 11.06
CA ILE A 128 -7.84 -2.56 10.86
C ILE A 128 -8.94 -2.26 11.89
N ARG A 129 -9.27 -3.20 12.77
CA ARG A 129 -10.28 -3.05 13.83
C ARG A 129 -9.71 -2.48 15.12
N LEU A 130 -8.39 -2.27 15.19
CA LEU A 130 -7.73 -1.70 16.36
C LEU A 130 -8.25 -0.29 16.64
N ASP A 131 -8.53 0.04 17.88
CA ASP A 131 -9.17 1.30 18.29
C ASP A 131 -8.49 2.56 17.77
N TRP A 132 -7.18 2.50 17.56
CA TRP A 132 -6.39 3.59 17.04
C TRP A 132 -6.33 3.64 15.50
N GLU A 133 -6.74 2.57 14.79
CA GLU A 133 -6.74 2.50 13.33
C GLU A 133 -8.11 2.94 12.79
N ARG A 134 -8.21 4.18 12.38
CA ARG A 134 -9.49 4.77 11.93
C ARG A 134 -9.59 4.99 10.43
N ARG A 135 -8.50 4.79 9.70
CA ARG A 135 -8.46 5.01 8.24
C ARG A 135 -9.43 4.11 7.48
N TRP A 136 -9.65 2.91 7.99
CA TRP A 136 -10.39 1.83 7.32
C TRP A 136 -11.67 1.43 8.05
N HIS A 137 -12.18 2.28 8.94
CA HIS A 137 -13.35 1.97 9.79
C HIS A 137 -14.61 1.60 9.00
N VAL A 138 -14.72 2.03 7.74
CA VAL A 138 -15.84 1.68 6.84
C VAL A 138 -15.78 0.21 6.46
N ASP A 139 -14.58 -0.32 6.26
CA ASP A 139 -14.34 -1.70 5.82
C ASP A 139 -14.57 -2.71 6.96
N VAL A 140 -14.38 -2.29 8.22
CA VAL A 140 -14.51 -3.16 9.41
C VAL A 140 -15.85 -3.91 9.44
N LYS A 141 -16.94 -3.27 8.97
CA LYS A 141 -18.27 -3.89 8.94
C LYS A 141 -18.37 -5.10 8.01
N GLY A 142 -17.49 -5.21 7.03
CA GLY A 142 -17.44 -6.32 6.08
C GLY A 142 -16.62 -7.53 6.57
N ILE A 143 -15.86 -7.38 7.66
CA ILE A 143 -14.96 -8.42 8.17
C ILE A 143 -15.69 -9.27 9.20
N ARG A 144 -15.78 -10.57 8.96
CA ARG A 144 -16.47 -11.54 9.82
C ARG A 144 -15.52 -12.38 10.66
N GLN A 145 -14.28 -12.59 10.19
CA GLN A 145 -13.28 -13.39 10.91
C GLN A 145 -12.98 -12.80 12.30
N GLU A 146 -12.82 -13.66 13.30
CA GLU A 146 -12.56 -13.26 14.68
C GLU A 146 -11.24 -12.50 14.82
N ARG A 147 -10.21 -12.93 14.10
CA ARG A 147 -8.87 -12.31 14.08
C ARG A 147 -8.39 -12.10 12.65
N MET A 148 -8.00 -10.89 12.31
CA MET A 148 -7.38 -10.61 11.02
C MET A 148 -5.98 -11.23 10.92
N MET A 149 -5.15 -11.05 11.95
CA MET A 149 -3.79 -11.59 11.99
C MET A 149 -3.52 -12.29 13.33
N ALA A 150 -2.82 -13.41 13.27
CA ALA A 150 -2.41 -14.19 14.43
C ALA A 150 -1.09 -14.94 14.14
N GLU A 151 -0.42 -15.42 15.19
CA GLU A 151 0.85 -16.14 15.09
C GLU A 151 0.72 -17.44 14.29
N GLU A 152 -0.41 -18.12 14.38
CA GLU A 152 -0.72 -19.35 13.64
C GLU A 152 -0.71 -19.21 12.13
N TYR A 153 -0.81 -17.97 11.60
CA TYR A 153 -0.75 -17.69 10.16
C TYR A 153 0.68 -17.46 9.66
N ILE A 154 1.63 -17.33 10.59
CA ILE A 154 3.03 -17.09 10.25
C ILE A 154 3.74 -18.43 10.01
N SER A 155 4.40 -18.55 8.87
CA SER A 155 5.29 -19.67 8.58
C SER A 155 6.64 -19.46 9.24
N PRO A 156 7.17 -20.42 10.00
CA PRO A 156 8.50 -20.32 10.62
C PRO A 156 9.64 -20.39 9.57
N ASN A 157 9.34 -20.84 8.35
CA ASN A 157 10.33 -21.02 7.30
C ASN A 157 10.25 -19.94 6.20
N CYS A 158 9.34 -18.95 6.33
CA CYS A 158 9.16 -17.89 5.36
C CYS A 158 9.89 -16.61 5.79
N ILE A 159 10.59 -15.97 4.85
CA ILE A 159 11.21 -14.66 5.07
C ILE A 159 10.18 -13.57 4.77
N TYR A 160 9.90 -12.71 5.74
CA TYR A 160 8.94 -11.60 5.64
C TYR A 160 9.67 -10.28 5.48
N CYS A 161 9.58 -9.67 4.31
CA CYS A 161 10.16 -8.37 3.98
C CYS A 161 9.07 -7.31 4.03
N LEU A 162 9.08 -6.47 5.07
CA LEU A 162 8.06 -5.45 5.31
C LEU A 162 8.63 -4.06 5.01
N ALA A 163 8.13 -3.42 3.94
CA ALA A 163 8.50 -2.05 3.60
C ALA A 163 7.43 -1.08 4.13
N PHE A 164 7.82 -0.03 4.86
CA PHE A 164 6.89 0.87 5.52
C PHE A 164 7.49 2.25 5.81
N ASP A 165 6.62 3.22 6.11
CA ASP A 165 7.03 4.53 6.61
C ASP A 165 7.09 4.54 8.14
N PRO A 166 8.28 4.63 8.79
CA PRO A 166 8.39 4.67 10.24
C PRO A 166 7.93 6.01 10.85
N LYS A 167 7.56 7.01 10.04
CA LYS A 167 7.02 8.30 10.49
C LYS A 167 5.52 8.40 10.32
N ASN A 168 4.90 7.35 9.77
CA ASN A 168 3.46 7.19 9.62
C ASN A 168 2.90 6.26 10.71
N GLN A 169 1.57 6.21 10.83
CA GLN A 169 0.83 5.30 11.72
C GLN A 169 1.11 3.83 11.44
N ASP A 170 1.53 3.47 10.23
CA ASP A 170 1.86 2.09 9.82
C ASP A 170 2.92 1.43 10.74
N VAL A 171 3.83 2.21 11.31
CA VAL A 171 4.83 1.69 12.27
C VAL A 171 4.17 0.91 13.42
N ARG A 172 2.96 1.29 13.86
CA ARG A 172 2.24 0.60 14.93
C ARG A 172 1.80 -0.80 14.54
N HIS A 173 1.46 -1.03 13.27
CA HIS A 173 1.19 -2.36 12.73
C HIS A 173 2.47 -3.20 12.65
N ILE A 174 3.58 -2.59 12.24
CA ILE A 174 4.89 -3.28 12.20
C ILE A 174 5.32 -3.75 13.59
N GLU A 175 5.09 -2.95 14.64
CA GLU A 175 5.38 -3.37 16.02
C GLU A 175 4.54 -4.58 16.47
N LEU A 176 3.34 -4.78 15.90
CA LEU A 176 2.55 -5.99 16.14
C LEU A 176 3.11 -7.19 15.37
N TYR A 177 3.53 -7.02 14.12
CA TYR A 177 4.20 -8.07 13.35
C TYR A 177 5.51 -8.55 14.01
N LYS A 178 6.30 -7.64 14.58
CA LYS A 178 7.51 -7.98 15.35
C LYS A 178 7.25 -8.91 16.54
N LYS A 179 6.02 -8.97 17.03
CA LYS A 179 5.67 -9.86 18.16
C LYS A 179 5.39 -11.29 17.74
N ILE A 180 5.02 -11.52 16.48
CA ILE A 180 4.60 -12.83 15.98
C ILE A 180 5.52 -13.40 14.90
N ILE A 181 6.37 -12.58 14.28
CA ILE A 181 7.38 -13.02 13.31
C ILE A 181 8.74 -13.09 13.99
N SER A 182 9.40 -14.23 13.90
CA SER A 182 10.76 -14.39 14.43
C SER A 182 11.71 -13.35 13.84
N PRO A 183 12.58 -12.71 14.64
CA PRO A 183 13.58 -11.77 14.14
C PRO A 183 14.50 -12.35 13.06
N ALA A 184 14.73 -13.66 13.05
CA ALA A 184 15.52 -14.34 12.04
C ALA A 184 14.83 -14.31 10.66
N MET A 185 13.49 -14.30 10.63
CA MET A 185 12.68 -14.31 9.42
C MET A 185 12.15 -12.93 9.02
N LEU A 186 12.36 -11.89 9.82
CA LEU A 186 11.84 -10.56 9.57
C LEU A 186 12.91 -9.62 9.00
N ARG A 187 12.59 -8.96 7.90
CA ARG A 187 13.41 -7.92 7.28
C ARG A 187 12.59 -6.64 7.16
N LEU A 188 13.10 -5.55 7.71
CA LEU A 188 12.41 -4.26 7.74
C LEU A 188 13.06 -3.28 6.79
N ILE A 189 12.27 -2.71 5.89
CA ILE A 189 12.70 -1.73 4.91
C ILE A 189 12.01 -0.41 5.24
N GLU A 190 12.74 0.47 5.90
CA GLU A 190 12.22 1.76 6.36
C GLU A 190 12.32 2.81 5.27
N ALA A 191 11.22 3.43 4.91
CA ALA A 191 11.14 4.55 3.97
C ALA A 191 10.49 5.78 4.65
N PRO A 192 11.26 6.55 5.44
CA PRO A 192 10.74 7.68 6.20
C PRO A 192 10.09 8.74 5.31
N TYR A 193 8.88 9.17 5.66
CA TYR A 193 8.06 10.14 4.92
C TYR A 193 7.60 9.65 3.54
N ALA A 194 7.52 8.35 3.33
CA ALA A 194 6.95 7.77 2.12
C ALA A 194 5.41 7.83 2.12
N GLY A 195 4.80 7.85 3.29
CA GLY A 195 3.35 7.75 3.47
C GLY A 195 2.82 6.32 3.29
N HIS A 196 1.51 6.22 3.01
CA HIS A 196 0.84 4.95 2.77
C HIS A 196 0.08 4.99 1.43
N PRO A 197 0.27 3.99 0.54
CA PRO A 197 1.26 2.91 0.63
C PRO A 197 2.66 3.34 0.15
N VAL A 198 3.69 2.75 0.75
CA VAL A 198 5.10 3.05 0.47
C VAL A 198 5.53 2.76 -0.97
N GLY A 199 4.83 1.86 -1.64
CA GLY A 199 5.12 1.47 -3.02
C GLY A 199 5.10 2.63 -4.02
N TYR A 200 4.19 3.59 -3.85
CA TYR A 200 4.14 4.78 -4.71
C TYR A 200 5.40 5.66 -4.58
N PHE A 201 5.87 5.86 -3.35
CA PHE A 201 7.11 6.58 -3.10
C PHE A 201 8.29 5.86 -3.75
N LEU A 202 8.45 4.57 -3.50
CA LEU A 202 9.54 3.77 -4.07
C LEU A 202 9.53 3.77 -5.60
N ASN A 203 8.34 3.75 -6.21
CA ASN A 203 8.20 3.86 -7.65
C ASN A 203 8.64 5.24 -8.18
N GLN A 204 8.26 6.33 -7.50
CA GLN A 204 8.63 7.71 -7.90
C GLN A 204 10.13 7.96 -7.86
N ILE A 205 10.84 7.32 -6.95
CA ILE A 205 12.31 7.45 -6.85
C ILE A 205 13.09 6.38 -7.62
N GLY A 206 12.37 5.51 -8.37
CA GLY A 206 12.98 4.46 -9.21
C GLY A 206 13.49 3.24 -8.44
N GLU A 207 13.15 3.08 -7.16
CA GLU A 207 13.67 2.00 -6.30
C GLU A 207 12.75 0.77 -6.20
N LEU A 208 11.48 0.86 -6.63
CA LEU A 208 10.53 -0.23 -6.46
C LEU A 208 10.95 -1.50 -7.23
N LYS A 209 11.37 -1.35 -8.48
CA LYS A 209 11.83 -2.50 -9.29
C LYS A 209 13.06 -3.17 -8.69
N SER A 210 14.01 -2.38 -8.20
CA SER A 210 15.23 -2.89 -7.55
C SER A 210 14.89 -3.63 -6.26
N LEU A 211 13.90 -3.16 -5.49
CA LEU A 211 13.41 -3.84 -4.28
C LEU A 211 12.73 -5.16 -4.63
N VAL A 212 11.83 -5.16 -5.62
CA VAL A 212 11.14 -6.38 -6.09
C VAL A 212 12.18 -7.42 -6.53
N HIS A 213 13.17 -7.02 -7.32
CA HIS A 213 14.22 -7.92 -7.79
C HIS A 213 15.05 -8.48 -6.63
N ALA A 214 15.52 -7.63 -5.73
CA ALA A 214 16.31 -8.05 -4.58
C ALA A 214 15.60 -9.05 -3.68
N VAL A 215 14.30 -8.82 -3.42
CA VAL A 215 13.53 -9.66 -2.51
C VAL A 215 13.02 -10.92 -3.20
N LEU A 216 12.42 -10.79 -4.39
CA LEU A 216 11.70 -11.90 -5.01
C LEU A 216 12.55 -12.71 -5.99
N VAL A 217 13.63 -12.14 -6.56
CA VAL A 217 14.54 -12.84 -7.47
C VAL A 217 15.81 -13.28 -6.75
N ASP A 218 16.56 -12.32 -6.19
CA ASP A 218 17.87 -12.61 -5.59
C ASP A 218 17.77 -13.23 -4.19
N GLY A 219 16.66 -12.99 -3.47
CA GLY A 219 16.55 -13.33 -2.04
C GLY A 219 17.44 -12.46 -1.12
N ASP A 220 18.11 -11.46 -1.67
CA ASP A 220 19.04 -10.57 -0.96
C ASP A 220 18.35 -9.26 -0.58
N VAL A 221 17.76 -9.24 0.60
CA VAL A 221 17.03 -8.07 1.13
C VAL A 221 17.94 -7.12 1.88
N ASP A 222 19.06 -7.59 2.38
CA ASP A 222 19.91 -6.87 3.35
C ASP A 222 20.43 -5.55 2.74
N LYS A 223 20.60 -5.50 1.43
CA LYS A 223 20.97 -4.25 0.72
C LYS A 223 19.95 -3.10 0.85
N PHE A 224 18.70 -3.40 1.24
CA PHE A 224 17.65 -2.40 1.48
C PHE A 224 17.42 -2.11 2.97
N CYS A 225 17.83 -3.01 3.85
CA CYS A 225 17.72 -2.81 5.29
C CYS A 225 18.62 -1.64 5.73
N GLY A 226 18.01 -0.62 6.34
CA GLY A 226 18.74 0.59 6.79
C GLY A 226 19.22 1.53 5.68
N ARG A 227 18.87 1.25 4.42
CA ARG A 227 19.26 2.07 3.27
C ARG A 227 18.65 3.47 3.35
N ARG A 228 19.42 4.47 3.01
CA ARG A 228 18.95 5.84 2.79
C ARG A 228 18.70 6.06 1.31
N PHE A 229 17.48 6.45 0.97
CA PHE A 229 17.11 6.76 -0.41
C PHE A 229 17.62 8.16 -0.80
N GLU A 230 18.58 8.22 -1.69
CA GLU A 230 19.22 9.48 -2.12
C GLU A 230 18.25 10.35 -2.92
N ASN A 231 17.49 9.75 -3.83
CA ASN A 231 16.57 10.45 -4.73
C ASN A 231 15.21 10.85 -4.10
N LYS A 232 15.04 10.72 -2.78
CA LYS A 232 13.77 11.01 -2.09
C LYS A 232 13.19 12.39 -2.39
N GLY A 233 14.04 13.40 -2.62
CA GLY A 233 13.62 14.75 -3.00
C GLY A 233 12.96 14.85 -4.38
N GLN A 234 12.99 13.81 -5.19
CA GLN A 234 12.31 13.70 -6.48
C GLN A 234 10.87 13.16 -6.34
N SER A 235 10.47 12.75 -5.13
CA SER A 235 9.11 12.29 -4.86
C SER A 235 8.25 13.43 -4.29
N HIS A 236 7.15 13.74 -4.98
CA HIS A 236 6.16 14.68 -4.46
C HIS A 236 5.47 14.14 -3.20
N LEU A 237 5.34 12.81 -3.04
CA LEU A 237 4.78 12.19 -1.83
C LEU A 237 5.70 12.40 -0.63
N TYR A 238 7.01 12.19 -0.80
CA TYR A 238 7.99 12.48 0.24
C TYR A 238 7.90 13.92 0.73
N LEU A 239 7.84 14.87 -0.20
CA LEU A 239 7.76 16.30 0.12
C LEU A 239 6.44 16.64 0.83
N PHE A 240 5.33 16.06 0.43
CA PHE A 240 4.02 16.21 1.07
C PHE A 240 4.05 15.72 2.53
N TRP A 241 4.52 14.52 2.79
CA TRP A 241 4.60 13.96 4.14
C TRP A 241 5.64 14.67 5.02
N LEU A 242 6.71 15.17 4.41
CA LEU A 242 7.69 16.01 5.10
C LEU A 242 7.08 17.37 5.48
N ALA A 243 6.27 17.97 4.60
CA ALA A 243 5.51 19.19 4.90
C ALA A 243 4.52 18.98 6.06
N ASP A 244 3.80 17.86 6.07
CA ASP A 244 2.90 17.49 7.16
C ASP A 244 3.67 17.33 8.49
N ALA A 245 4.81 16.67 8.48
CA ALA A 245 5.66 16.54 9.66
C ALA A 245 6.22 17.88 10.16
N CYS A 246 6.52 18.81 9.24
CA CYS A 246 6.92 20.18 9.60
C CYS A 246 5.76 20.95 10.23
N LEU A 247 4.54 20.81 9.69
CA LEU A 247 3.33 21.46 10.22
C LEU A 247 3.04 20.97 11.66
N ARG A 248 3.07 19.66 11.89
CA ARG A 248 2.89 19.07 13.24
C ARG A 248 3.94 19.56 14.24
N ARG A 249 5.16 19.87 13.79
CA ARG A 249 6.25 20.43 14.62
C ARG A 249 6.23 21.94 14.72
N ARG A 250 5.10 22.60 14.34
CA ARG A 250 4.92 24.06 14.36
C ARG A 250 5.98 24.81 13.54
N LYS A 251 6.39 24.24 12.38
CA LYS A 251 7.32 24.85 11.42
C LYS A 251 6.63 25.16 10.10
N PRO A 252 5.56 26.02 10.07
CA PRO A 252 4.71 26.19 8.90
C PRO A 252 5.45 26.82 7.70
N ARG A 253 6.52 27.61 7.91
CA ARG A 253 7.33 28.13 6.79
C ARG A 253 8.04 27.02 6.02
N TRP A 254 8.63 26.06 6.71
CA TRP A 254 9.22 24.86 6.09
C TRP A 254 8.16 23.96 5.43
N ALA A 255 7.02 23.81 6.10
CA ALA A 255 5.90 23.08 5.54
C ALA A 255 5.45 23.66 4.20
N LEU A 256 5.34 25.00 4.11
CA LEU A 256 4.96 25.70 2.88
C LEU A 256 5.96 25.45 1.76
N ALA A 257 7.26 25.56 2.05
CA ALA A 257 8.30 25.35 1.04
C ALA A 257 8.27 23.93 0.44
N PHE A 258 8.13 22.89 1.28
CA PHE A 258 8.03 21.52 0.81
C PHE A 258 6.71 21.25 0.09
N ASN A 259 5.59 21.77 0.57
CA ASN A 259 4.31 21.58 -0.07
C ASN A 259 4.23 22.25 -1.46
N LEU A 260 4.73 23.47 -1.62
CA LEU A 260 4.79 24.16 -2.92
C LEU A 260 5.63 23.37 -3.94
N ARG A 261 6.73 22.77 -3.49
CA ARG A 261 7.53 21.91 -4.35
C ARG A 261 6.79 20.60 -4.70
N ALA A 262 6.10 19.99 -3.75
CA ALA A 262 5.27 18.81 -4.02
C ALA A 262 4.19 19.11 -5.06
N GLU A 263 3.49 20.25 -4.88
CA GLU A 263 2.45 20.71 -5.79
C GLU A 263 2.99 20.96 -7.20
N SER A 264 4.16 21.61 -7.34
CA SER A 264 4.75 21.87 -8.65
C SER A 264 5.05 20.59 -9.44
N MET A 265 5.28 19.46 -8.75
CA MET A 265 5.53 18.16 -9.36
C MET A 265 4.24 17.41 -9.71
N ALA A 266 3.11 17.68 -9.00
CA ALA A 266 1.83 17.02 -9.21
C ALA A 266 0.66 18.01 -9.01
N PRO A 267 0.49 19.00 -9.89
CA PRO A 267 -0.44 20.12 -9.70
C PRO A 267 -1.92 19.72 -9.72
N ALA A 268 -2.25 18.56 -10.29
CA ALA A 268 -3.61 18.04 -10.30
C ALA A 268 -4.04 17.36 -8.98
N ASN A 269 -3.14 17.25 -8.00
CA ASN A 269 -3.47 16.59 -6.73
C ASN A 269 -4.07 17.58 -5.73
N ALA A 270 -5.37 17.47 -5.47
CA ALA A 270 -6.12 18.32 -4.54
C ALA A 270 -5.58 18.29 -3.10
N GLU A 271 -4.94 17.19 -2.66
CA GLU A 271 -4.39 17.07 -1.31
C GLU A 271 -3.34 18.13 -1.00
N TYR A 272 -2.56 18.55 -2.01
CA TYR A 272 -1.55 19.58 -1.81
C TYR A 272 -2.19 20.94 -1.54
N ARG A 273 -3.29 21.26 -2.23
CA ARG A 273 -4.07 22.48 -1.98
C ARG A 273 -4.75 22.44 -0.60
N ARG A 274 -5.26 21.29 -0.19
CA ARG A 274 -5.83 21.11 1.16
C ARG A 274 -4.77 21.35 2.23
N GLN A 275 -3.59 20.75 2.06
CA GLN A 275 -2.48 20.94 2.98
C GLN A 275 -2.00 22.40 2.99
N GLN A 276 -1.95 23.08 1.83
CA GLN A 276 -1.64 24.51 1.75
C GLN A 276 -2.61 25.37 2.56
N CYS A 277 -3.92 25.10 2.48
CA CYS A 277 -4.93 25.78 3.27
C CYS A 277 -4.60 25.70 4.77
N MET A 278 -4.30 24.49 5.25
CA MET A 278 -3.91 24.27 6.65
C MET A 278 -2.61 25.00 7.02
N ILE A 279 -1.63 25.01 6.13
CA ILE A 279 -0.34 25.68 6.32
C ILE A 279 -0.52 27.21 6.36
N TYR A 280 -1.32 27.78 5.46
CA TYR A 280 -1.59 29.22 5.44
C TYR A 280 -2.36 29.68 6.70
N MET A 281 -3.30 28.86 7.19
CA MET A 281 -3.93 29.11 8.49
C MET A 281 -2.91 29.12 9.63
N ALA A 282 -2.00 28.18 9.67
CA ALA A 282 -0.93 28.13 10.68
C ALA A 282 0.08 29.29 10.57
N LEU A 283 0.13 29.96 9.42
CA LEU A 283 0.92 31.19 9.19
C LEU A 283 0.15 32.48 9.47
N GLY A 284 -1.15 32.40 9.81
CA GLY A 284 -2.03 33.57 9.94
C GLY A 284 -2.41 34.24 8.60
N ARG A 285 -2.15 33.57 7.47
CA ARG A 285 -2.40 34.05 6.10
C ARG A 285 -3.78 33.62 5.62
N VAL A 286 -4.81 34.17 6.27
CA VAL A 286 -6.20 33.71 6.12
C VAL A 286 -6.70 33.86 4.68
N GLN A 287 -6.38 34.99 3.99
CA GLN A 287 -6.86 35.19 2.62
C GLN A 287 -6.29 34.17 1.62
N GLU A 288 -5.03 33.82 1.78
CA GLU A 288 -4.44 32.76 0.97
C GLU A 288 -5.03 31.37 1.31
N ALA A 289 -5.30 31.10 2.58
CA ALA A 289 -5.97 29.87 2.99
C ALA A 289 -7.36 29.74 2.35
N LEU A 290 -8.15 30.81 2.35
CA LEU A 290 -9.47 30.86 1.72
C LEU A 290 -9.37 30.61 0.20
N ARG A 291 -8.41 31.26 -0.46
CA ARG A 291 -8.23 31.10 -1.92
C ARG A 291 -7.87 29.67 -2.29
N VAL A 292 -6.87 29.08 -1.63
CA VAL A 292 -6.41 27.72 -1.98
C VAL A 292 -7.40 26.64 -1.53
N GLY A 293 -8.13 26.89 -0.43
CA GLY A 293 -9.16 25.97 0.06
C GLY A 293 -10.34 25.85 -0.90
N ARG A 294 -10.80 26.95 -1.51
CA ARG A 294 -11.83 26.92 -2.58
C ARG A 294 -11.38 26.08 -3.76
N VAL A 295 -10.17 26.31 -4.24
CA VAL A 295 -9.59 25.51 -5.35
C VAL A 295 -9.53 24.02 -4.98
N ALA A 296 -9.15 23.69 -3.74
CA ALA A 296 -9.10 22.29 -3.30
C ALA A 296 -10.48 21.60 -3.32
N ILE A 297 -11.55 22.33 -2.95
CA ILE A 297 -12.93 21.81 -3.02
C ILE A 297 -13.37 21.64 -4.47
N GLU A 298 -13.10 22.62 -5.34
CA GLU A 298 -13.41 22.52 -6.77
C GLU A 298 -12.72 21.34 -7.44
N MET A 299 -11.46 21.05 -7.07
CA MET A 299 -10.70 19.91 -7.60
C MET A 299 -11.22 18.55 -7.10
N ALA A 300 -11.79 18.49 -5.90
CA ALA A 300 -12.28 17.23 -5.31
C ALA A 300 -13.47 17.50 -4.35
N PRO A 301 -14.67 17.68 -4.88
CA PRO A 301 -15.85 18.10 -4.11
C PRO A 301 -16.39 17.01 -3.15
N SER A 302 -15.93 15.78 -3.23
CA SER A 302 -16.43 14.68 -2.39
C SER A 302 -15.66 14.48 -1.07
N HIS A 303 -14.72 15.37 -0.72
CA HIS A 303 -13.91 15.22 0.49
C HIS A 303 -14.55 15.90 1.71
N THR A 304 -15.58 15.28 2.26
CA THR A 304 -16.42 15.83 3.34
C THR A 304 -15.66 16.30 4.59
N ALA A 305 -14.56 15.61 4.95
CA ALA A 305 -13.75 16.02 6.11
C ALA A 305 -13.03 17.36 5.88
N PHE A 306 -12.57 17.62 4.65
CA PHE A 306 -11.96 18.91 4.32
C PHE A 306 -13.00 20.01 4.16
N GLU A 307 -14.17 19.71 3.59
CA GLU A 307 -15.27 20.65 3.50
C GLU A 307 -15.65 21.20 4.87
N LYS A 308 -15.87 20.33 5.86
CA LYS A 308 -16.15 20.72 7.26
C LYS A 308 -15.01 21.53 7.90
N TYR A 309 -13.77 21.22 7.58
CA TYR A 309 -12.62 22.02 8.01
C TYR A 309 -12.66 23.41 7.38
N PHE A 310 -12.91 23.48 6.07
CA PHE A 310 -12.90 24.73 5.32
C PHE A 310 -14.07 25.66 5.72
N GLU A 311 -15.26 25.11 5.99
CA GLU A 311 -16.40 25.86 6.55
C GLU A 311 -16.02 26.57 7.85
N ARG A 312 -15.27 25.91 8.74
CA ARG A 312 -14.75 26.57 9.97
C ARG A 312 -13.77 27.69 9.65
N VAL A 313 -12.87 27.49 8.70
CA VAL A 313 -11.93 28.51 8.24
C VAL A 313 -12.69 29.75 7.72
N VAL A 314 -13.75 29.55 6.95
CA VAL A 314 -14.61 30.64 6.44
C VAL A 314 -15.32 31.36 7.59
N ALA A 315 -15.89 30.61 8.54
CA ALA A 315 -16.58 31.21 9.70
C ALA A 315 -15.64 32.06 10.59
N GLU A 316 -14.43 31.54 10.87
CA GLU A 316 -13.41 32.25 11.63
C GLU A 316 -12.93 33.51 10.90
N SER A 317 -12.83 33.47 9.56
CA SER A 317 -12.43 34.64 8.76
C SER A 317 -13.47 35.76 8.74
N GLY A 318 -14.76 35.41 8.71
CA GLY A 318 -15.87 36.38 8.78
C GLY A 318 -15.97 37.08 10.14
N SER A 319 -15.58 36.39 11.21
CA SER A 319 -15.50 36.92 12.56
C SER A 319 -14.31 37.88 12.77
N ALA A 320 -13.22 37.69 12.01
CA ALA A 320 -12.03 38.56 12.08
C ALA A 320 -12.17 39.87 11.28
N ALA A 321 -13.21 40.02 10.47
CA ALA A 321 -13.46 41.19 9.63
C ALA A 321 -14.24 42.31 10.36
N LEU A 322 -14.61 42.12 11.63
CA LEU A 322 -15.22 43.20 12.47
C LEU A 322 -14.15 43.74 13.42
N PRO A 323 -13.54 44.92 13.15
CA PRO A 323 -12.70 45.58 14.14
C PRO A 323 -13.59 46.01 15.32
N LYS A 324 -13.16 45.70 16.54
CA LYS A 324 -13.70 46.30 17.76
C LYS A 324 -13.28 47.74 17.88
#